data_263c471e8d94864f62a3f6343ca52528
#
_entry.id   263c471e8d94864f62a3f6343ca52528
#
_cell.length_a   1.000
_cell.length_b   1.000
_cell.length_c   1.000
_cell.angle_alpha   90.00
_cell.angle_beta   90.00
_cell.angle_gamma   90.00
#
_symmetry.space_group_name_H-M   'P 1'
#
loop_
_entity.id
_entity.type
_entity.pdbx_description
1 polymer ?
#
loop_
_entity_poly.entity_id
_entity_poly.type
_entity_poly.pdbx_seq_one_letter_code
_entity_poly.pdbx_strand_id
1 'polypeptide(L)'
;MTETVETRDSALREAVERRRDELVGLVRALVGEQSVLGNEEPVQQLVEDRLRRAGFQVERVQADADAALADETAGYPYLPYDGRTSVVARLPGSGGGRSLHLSGHVDVVPVERPDLWTYDPWSAELAEGRIWGRGAGDMKGGLAAYLVAAAAVAEVCRERRGDLLFSSVIEEECGGNGMWSVLRAGFEGDAVLIGESTSLRLAHAATGVVWARLSARGAAGHAMLAGGDGPFDSLGRAVAGLRRVEAELNEPVRDPIFAAVRERPYGMTVGKIEGGVWTASTPHELAAHIRFGFGRDVTPAEVQERMRAAVADAAPDVEVRFEAFRAYAHSHPTDGPLVDAVSEAHRQVVGAEPELAALTGTVDARYVQAPCLCYGPDAGNLHGTDEWVDMETLMQTATVVALTAARWTE
;
A
#
# COMPACT_ATOMS: atom_id res chain seq x y z
N MET A 1 -2.19 35.06 24.65
CA MET A 1 -0.98 34.40 25.17
C MET A 1 -0.58 33.42 24.10
N THR A 2 0.57 33.60 23.48
CA THR A 2 1.12 32.66 22.50
C THR A 2 1.38 31.34 23.24
N GLU A 3 0.68 30.30 22.86
CA GLU A 3 0.90 28.94 23.38
C GLU A 3 2.34 28.53 23.03
N THR A 4 3.10 28.03 24.01
CA THR A 4 4.45 27.56 23.73
C THR A 4 4.36 26.23 22.98
N VAL A 5 5.35 25.92 22.15
CA VAL A 5 5.45 24.63 21.40
C VAL A 5 5.32 23.45 22.39
N GLU A 6 5.98 23.54 23.55
CA GLU A 6 5.90 22.49 24.59
C GLU A 6 4.48 22.27 25.13
N THR A 7 3.72 23.36 25.37
CA THR A 7 2.33 23.28 25.86
C THR A 7 1.43 22.62 24.82
N ARG A 8 1.57 22.98 23.55
CA ARG A 8 0.83 22.38 22.45
C ARG A 8 1.20 20.90 22.25
N ASP A 9 2.48 20.56 22.26
CA ASP A 9 2.94 19.17 22.12
C ASP A 9 2.42 18.29 23.26
N SER A 10 2.36 18.80 24.51
CA SER A 10 1.72 18.11 25.64
C SER A 10 0.23 17.90 25.40
N ALA A 11 -0.49 18.93 24.97
CA ALA A 11 -1.92 18.85 24.69
C ALA A 11 -2.24 17.85 23.57
N LEU A 12 -1.40 17.77 22.53
CA LEU A 12 -1.54 16.79 21.46
C LEU A 12 -1.34 15.35 21.95
N ARG A 13 -0.29 15.10 22.76
CA ARG A 13 -0.05 13.78 23.37
C ARG A 13 -1.25 13.35 24.21
N GLU A 14 -1.75 14.24 25.05
CA GLU A 14 -2.94 13.98 25.87
C GLU A 14 -4.18 13.73 25.00
N ALA A 15 -4.36 14.48 23.91
CA ALA A 15 -5.48 14.31 23.00
C ALA A 15 -5.44 12.96 22.26
N VAL A 16 -4.25 12.49 21.88
CA VAL A 16 -4.07 11.15 21.29
C VAL A 16 -4.28 10.07 22.35
N GLU A 17 -3.70 10.20 23.54
CA GLU A 17 -3.83 9.19 24.60
C GLU A 17 -5.29 9.01 25.04
N ARG A 18 -6.05 10.10 25.18
CA ARG A 18 -7.50 10.02 25.47
C ARG A 18 -8.29 9.24 24.41
N ARG A 19 -7.75 9.10 23.21
CA ARG A 19 -8.36 8.36 22.07
C ARG A 19 -7.88 6.92 21.92
N ARG A 20 -7.18 6.39 22.92
CA ARG A 20 -6.67 4.99 22.89
C ARG A 20 -7.78 3.97 22.62
N ASP A 21 -8.87 4.01 23.37
CA ASP A 21 -10.00 3.09 23.19
C ASP A 21 -10.73 3.35 21.86
N GLU A 22 -10.78 4.60 21.42
CA GLU A 22 -11.31 5.00 20.14
C GLU A 22 -10.46 4.43 18.99
N LEU A 23 -9.13 4.46 19.10
CA LEU A 23 -8.21 3.88 18.12
C LEU A 23 -8.45 2.38 17.96
N VAL A 24 -8.54 1.63 19.08
CA VAL A 24 -8.88 0.20 19.06
C VAL A 24 -10.23 -0.03 18.39
N GLY A 25 -11.25 0.73 18.78
CA GLY A 25 -12.59 0.64 18.20
C GLY A 25 -12.59 0.94 16.70
N LEU A 26 -11.76 1.90 16.26
CA LEU A 26 -11.64 2.28 14.86
C LEU A 26 -10.95 1.18 14.03
N VAL A 27 -9.84 0.61 14.51
CA VAL A 27 -9.21 -0.53 13.84
C VAL A 27 -10.20 -1.69 13.71
N ARG A 28 -10.94 -2.01 14.79
CA ARG A 28 -11.98 -3.06 14.76
C ARG A 28 -13.06 -2.77 13.73
N ALA A 29 -13.54 -1.55 13.64
CA ALA A 29 -14.55 -1.15 12.67
C ALA A 29 -14.02 -1.25 11.23
N LEU A 30 -12.79 -0.75 10.99
CA LEU A 30 -12.17 -0.81 9.65
C LEU A 30 -11.89 -2.25 9.20
N VAL A 31 -11.35 -3.11 10.09
CA VAL A 31 -11.05 -4.52 9.79
C VAL A 31 -12.35 -5.31 9.59
N GLY A 32 -13.38 -5.03 10.38
CA GLY A 32 -14.70 -5.69 10.27
C GLY A 32 -15.37 -5.46 8.91
N GLU A 33 -15.10 -4.33 8.25
CA GLU A 33 -15.50 -4.11 6.86
C GLU A 33 -14.57 -4.89 5.92
N GLN A 34 -15.09 -5.95 5.32
CA GLN A 34 -14.34 -6.85 4.44
C GLN A 34 -14.05 -6.20 3.08
N SER A 35 -13.23 -5.19 3.07
CA SER A 35 -12.92 -4.37 1.91
C SER A 35 -11.92 -5.02 0.96
N VAL A 36 -12.16 -6.27 0.59
CA VAL A 36 -11.46 -6.87 -0.55
C VAL A 36 -11.79 -6.09 -1.82
N LEU A 37 -10.90 -6.16 -2.79
CA LEU A 37 -11.02 -5.43 -4.05
C LEU A 37 -12.44 -5.53 -4.64
N GLY A 38 -13.07 -4.38 -4.87
CA GLY A 38 -14.45 -4.25 -5.36
C GLY A 38 -15.50 -4.09 -4.25
N ASN A 39 -15.14 -4.19 -2.98
CA ASN A 39 -16.04 -4.03 -1.83
C ASN A 39 -15.56 -2.93 -0.86
N GLU A 40 -14.99 -1.84 -1.38
CA GLU A 40 -14.37 -0.79 -0.55
C GLU A 40 -15.38 0.24 -0.03
N GLU A 41 -16.57 0.36 -0.63
CA GLU A 41 -17.55 1.41 -0.30
C GLU A 41 -17.97 1.44 1.18
N PRO A 42 -18.26 0.31 1.86
CA PRO A 42 -18.67 0.35 3.28
C PRO A 42 -17.58 0.96 4.19
N VAL A 43 -16.32 0.57 4.00
CA VAL A 43 -15.20 1.10 4.80
C VAL A 43 -14.92 2.57 4.46
N GLN A 44 -15.08 2.98 3.20
CA GLN A 44 -14.95 4.38 2.80
C GLN A 44 -16.02 5.26 3.45
N GLN A 45 -17.26 4.78 3.59
CA GLN A 45 -18.31 5.50 4.31
C GLN A 45 -17.95 5.71 5.79
N LEU A 46 -17.35 4.70 6.44
CA LEU A 46 -16.87 4.80 7.82
C LEU A 46 -15.79 5.88 7.95
N VAL A 47 -14.81 5.90 7.04
CA VAL A 47 -13.74 6.91 7.02
C VAL A 47 -14.31 8.32 6.79
N GLU A 48 -15.22 8.47 5.82
CA GLU A 48 -15.89 9.73 5.52
C GLU A 48 -16.61 10.29 6.75
N ASP A 49 -17.43 9.45 7.42
CA ASP A 49 -18.17 9.84 8.62
C ASP A 49 -17.22 10.27 9.75
N ARG A 50 -16.08 9.60 9.86
CA ARG A 50 -15.05 9.92 10.85
C ARG A 50 -14.41 11.28 10.59
N LEU A 51 -14.01 11.55 9.34
CA LEU A 51 -13.41 12.83 8.94
C LEU A 51 -14.42 14.00 9.09
N ARG A 52 -15.69 13.80 8.72
CA ARG A 52 -16.73 14.80 8.92
C ARG A 52 -16.93 15.16 10.39
N ARG A 53 -16.93 14.16 11.29
CA ARG A 53 -17.02 14.38 12.76
C ARG A 53 -15.81 15.15 13.28
N ALA A 54 -14.63 14.98 12.70
CA ALA A 54 -13.43 15.73 13.03
C ALA A 54 -13.40 17.14 12.41
N GLY A 55 -14.44 17.56 11.67
CA GLY A 55 -14.57 18.89 11.11
C GLY A 55 -13.95 19.08 9.72
N PHE A 56 -13.56 18.00 9.03
CA PHE A 56 -13.06 18.08 7.67
C PHE A 56 -14.16 18.31 6.65
N GLN A 57 -13.83 19.03 5.60
CA GLN A 57 -14.61 19.10 4.36
C GLN A 57 -14.25 17.86 3.54
N VAL A 58 -15.24 17.01 3.24
CA VAL A 58 -15.02 15.69 2.62
C VAL A 58 -15.66 15.63 1.26
N GLU A 59 -14.90 15.07 0.30
CA GLU A 59 -15.32 14.81 -1.09
C GLU A 59 -14.97 13.36 -1.48
N ARG A 60 -15.52 12.90 -2.60
CA ARG A 60 -15.24 11.60 -3.19
C ARG A 60 -14.58 11.76 -4.55
N VAL A 61 -13.53 10.99 -4.81
CA VAL A 61 -12.81 10.96 -6.09
C VAL A 61 -12.93 9.57 -6.69
N GLN A 62 -13.40 9.50 -7.93
CA GLN A 62 -13.47 8.26 -8.71
C GLN A 62 -12.36 8.24 -9.75
N ALA A 63 -11.70 7.11 -9.91
CA ALA A 63 -10.71 6.93 -10.95
C ALA A 63 -11.39 6.84 -12.34
N ASP A 64 -10.69 7.33 -13.36
CA ASP A 64 -11.11 7.26 -14.76
C ASP A 64 -10.27 6.19 -15.46
N ALA A 65 -10.92 5.12 -15.92
CA ALA A 65 -10.25 3.98 -16.56
C ALA A 65 -9.55 4.34 -17.88
N ASP A 66 -10.17 5.20 -18.70
CA ASP A 66 -9.60 5.61 -19.99
C ASP A 66 -8.38 6.52 -19.75
N ALA A 67 -8.46 7.42 -18.79
CA ALA A 67 -7.35 8.25 -18.41
C ALA A 67 -6.18 7.42 -17.81
N ALA A 68 -6.47 6.40 -16.99
CA ALA A 68 -5.45 5.50 -16.44
C ALA A 68 -4.78 4.64 -17.53
N LEU A 69 -5.53 4.19 -18.53
CA LEU A 69 -4.95 3.47 -19.68
C LEU A 69 -4.03 4.35 -20.52
N ALA A 70 -4.35 5.64 -20.64
CA ALA A 70 -3.57 6.59 -21.41
C ALA A 70 -2.32 7.12 -20.71
N ASP A 71 -2.23 6.98 -19.38
CA ASP A 71 -1.12 7.44 -18.56
C ASP A 71 -0.19 6.27 -18.19
N GLU A 72 1.05 6.29 -18.68
CA GLU A 72 2.02 5.21 -18.42
C GLU A 72 2.43 5.10 -16.92
N THR A 73 2.17 6.11 -16.11
CA THR A 73 2.45 6.09 -14.67
C THR A 73 1.35 5.39 -13.87
N ALA A 74 0.11 5.33 -14.40
CA ALA A 74 -1.01 4.65 -13.76
C ALA A 74 -0.91 3.12 -13.86
N GLY A 75 -1.57 2.40 -12.98
CA GLY A 75 -1.82 0.96 -13.11
C GLY A 75 -2.82 0.66 -14.25
N TYR A 76 -2.81 -0.57 -14.72
CA TYR A 76 -3.90 -1.02 -15.61
C TYR A 76 -5.20 -1.15 -14.82
N PRO A 77 -6.33 -0.56 -15.27
CA PRO A 77 -7.61 -0.78 -14.61
C PRO A 77 -7.92 -2.28 -14.49
N TYR A 78 -8.16 -2.74 -13.28
CA TYR A 78 -8.36 -4.17 -13.00
C TYR A 78 -9.84 -4.52 -12.85
N LEU A 79 -10.60 -3.66 -12.18
CA LEU A 79 -12.06 -3.71 -12.09
C LEU A 79 -12.68 -2.40 -12.56
N PRO A 80 -13.97 -2.39 -12.96
CA PRO A 80 -14.70 -1.13 -13.21
C PRO A 80 -14.69 -0.22 -11.99
N TYR A 81 -14.65 1.10 -12.20
CA TYR A 81 -14.64 2.09 -11.12
C TYR A 81 -16.02 2.60 -10.73
N ASP A 82 -17.09 2.15 -11.38
CA ASP A 82 -18.45 2.59 -11.06
C ASP A 82 -18.81 2.31 -9.59
N GLY A 83 -19.07 3.37 -8.83
CA GLY A 83 -19.38 3.29 -7.41
C GLY A 83 -18.18 3.01 -6.49
N ARG A 84 -16.97 2.89 -7.01
CA ARG A 84 -15.73 2.72 -6.25
C ARG A 84 -14.97 4.04 -6.19
N THR A 85 -14.92 4.66 -5.02
CA THR A 85 -14.36 6.00 -4.84
C THR A 85 -13.35 6.04 -3.70
N SER A 86 -12.32 6.88 -3.87
CA SER A 86 -11.46 7.30 -2.76
C SER A 86 -12.11 8.46 -2.01
N VAL A 87 -11.95 8.51 -0.69
CA VAL A 87 -12.34 9.65 0.15
C VAL A 87 -11.19 10.63 0.21
N VAL A 88 -11.46 11.91 -0.03
CA VAL A 88 -10.51 13.00 0.19
C VAL A 88 -11.11 14.03 1.11
N ALA A 89 -10.28 14.65 1.94
CA ALA A 89 -10.75 15.59 2.94
C ALA A 89 -9.75 16.71 3.18
N ARG A 90 -10.26 17.90 3.50
CA ARG A 90 -9.47 19.08 3.84
C ARG A 90 -9.96 19.69 5.14
N LEU A 91 -9.03 19.95 6.04
CA LEU A 91 -9.21 20.79 7.20
C LEU A 91 -8.45 22.10 6.96
N PRO A 92 -9.13 23.20 6.58
CA PRO A 92 -8.48 24.44 6.18
C PRO A 92 -7.68 25.08 7.31
N GLY A 93 -6.49 25.58 7.02
CA GLY A 93 -5.74 26.49 7.88
C GLY A 93 -6.17 27.95 7.71
N SER A 94 -5.55 28.83 8.48
CA SER A 94 -5.78 30.29 8.37
C SER A 94 -5.07 30.94 7.16
N GLY A 95 -4.22 30.19 6.46
CA GLY A 95 -3.48 30.57 5.29
C GLY A 95 -2.02 30.97 5.54
N GLY A 96 -1.19 30.75 4.52
CA GLY A 96 0.24 31.08 4.51
C GLY A 96 1.17 30.09 5.23
N GLY A 97 0.67 28.96 5.70
CA GLY A 97 1.47 27.82 6.16
C GLY A 97 1.55 26.72 5.11
N ARG A 98 2.44 25.75 5.32
CA ARG A 98 2.57 24.56 4.45
C ARG A 98 1.44 23.56 4.72
N SER A 99 0.94 22.94 3.68
CA SER A 99 -0.04 21.86 3.80
C SER A 99 0.62 20.49 4.02
N LEU A 100 -0.01 19.63 4.81
CA LEU A 100 0.39 18.23 4.98
C LEU A 100 -0.73 17.32 4.51
N HIS A 101 -0.41 16.33 3.68
CA HIS A 101 -1.34 15.31 3.25
C HIS A 101 -1.05 13.98 3.98
N LEU A 102 -2.04 13.49 4.71
CA LEU A 102 -2.05 12.18 5.37
C LEU A 102 -2.82 11.20 4.49
N SER A 103 -2.24 10.06 4.14
CA SER A 103 -2.85 9.08 3.24
C SER A 103 -2.75 7.65 3.74
N GLY A 104 -3.69 6.81 3.30
CA GLY A 104 -3.65 5.36 3.47
C GLY A 104 -4.72 4.66 2.65
N HIS A 105 -4.52 3.38 2.34
CA HIS A 105 -5.50 2.58 1.61
C HIS A 105 -6.44 1.82 2.54
N VAL A 106 -7.60 1.45 1.99
CA VAL A 106 -8.64 0.69 2.71
C VAL A 106 -8.86 -0.70 2.16
N ASP A 107 -8.44 -0.95 0.92
CA ASP A 107 -8.54 -2.26 0.32
C ASP A 107 -7.57 -3.24 0.96
N VAL A 108 -7.94 -4.52 0.94
CA VAL A 108 -7.15 -5.59 1.53
C VAL A 108 -7.14 -6.81 0.61
N VAL A 109 -6.08 -7.59 0.67
CA VAL A 109 -5.99 -8.85 -0.06
C VAL A 109 -6.98 -9.88 0.49
N PRO A 110 -7.46 -10.83 -0.33
CA PRO A 110 -8.38 -11.89 0.10
C PRO A 110 -7.81 -12.76 1.23
N VAL A 111 -8.70 -13.30 2.05
CA VAL A 111 -8.37 -14.37 3.02
C VAL A 111 -8.46 -15.70 2.31
N GLU A 112 -7.32 -16.40 2.16
CA GLU A 112 -7.28 -17.67 1.42
C GLU A 112 -7.80 -18.86 2.25
N ARG A 113 -7.36 -19.01 3.49
CA ARG A 113 -7.62 -20.17 4.35
C ARG A 113 -8.07 -19.70 5.75
N PRO A 114 -9.35 -19.27 5.91
CA PRO A 114 -9.84 -18.78 7.21
C PRO A 114 -9.79 -19.87 8.30
N ASP A 115 -9.81 -21.13 7.92
CA ASP A 115 -9.66 -22.28 8.82
C ASP A 115 -8.26 -22.43 9.45
N LEU A 116 -7.25 -21.74 8.93
CA LEU A 116 -5.89 -21.73 9.50
C LEU A 116 -5.64 -20.54 10.43
N TRP A 117 -6.56 -19.60 10.53
CA TRP A 117 -6.40 -18.43 11.40
C TRP A 117 -6.67 -18.78 12.86
N THR A 118 -5.84 -18.26 13.75
CA THR A 118 -6.02 -18.39 15.22
C THR A 118 -7.24 -17.62 15.69
N TYR A 119 -7.46 -16.42 15.14
CA TYR A 119 -8.65 -15.59 15.36
C TYR A 119 -9.38 -15.40 14.03
N ASP A 120 -10.69 -15.17 14.07
CA ASP A 120 -11.43 -14.82 12.86
C ASP A 120 -10.77 -13.61 12.18
N PRO A 121 -10.40 -13.69 10.88
CA PRO A 121 -9.64 -12.63 10.19
C PRO A 121 -10.34 -11.28 10.14
N TRP A 122 -11.63 -11.23 10.43
CA TRP A 122 -12.43 -10.01 10.42
C TRP A 122 -12.85 -9.53 11.83
N SER A 123 -12.47 -10.27 12.88
CA SER A 123 -12.83 -9.93 14.28
C SER A 123 -12.04 -8.77 14.86
N ALA A 124 -10.86 -8.48 14.33
CA ALA A 124 -9.88 -7.56 14.92
C ALA A 124 -9.69 -7.84 16.43
N GLU A 125 -9.37 -9.09 16.75
CA GLU A 125 -9.19 -9.50 18.15
C GLU A 125 -7.98 -8.81 18.77
N LEU A 126 -8.20 -8.22 19.95
CA LEU A 126 -7.13 -7.64 20.75
C LEU A 126 -6.60 -8.69 21.73
N ALA A 127 -5.45 -9.24 21.44
CA ALA A 127 -4.77 -10.23 22.25
C ALA A 127 -3.25 -10.00 22.24
N GLU A 128 -2.56 -10.27 23.34
CA GLU A 128 -1.10 -10.21 23.46
C GLU A 128 -0.49 -8.85 23.07
N GLY A 129 -1.21 -7.73 23.32
CA GLY A 129 -0.77 -6.39 22.93
C GLY A 129 -0.90 -6.07 21.42
N ARG A 130 -1.55 -6.94 20.66
CA ARG A 130 -1.74 -6.84 19.20
C ARG A 130 -3.20 -6.88 18.82
N ILE A 131 -3.54 -6.25 17.70
CA ILE A 131 -4.83 -6.43 17.04
C ILE A 131 -4.61 -7.36 15.85
N TRP A 132 -5.32 -8.49 15.85
CA TRP A 132 -5.20 -9.55 14.86
C TRP A 132 -6.35 -9.46 13.85
N GLY A 133 -6.03 -9.51 12.57
CA GLY A 133 -7.02 -9.50 11.51
C GLY A 133 -6.46 -9.08 10.15
N ARG A 134 -7.15 -9.45 9.06
CA ARG A 134 -6.78 -9.06 7.70
C ARG A 134 -6.89 -7.55 7.52
N GLY A 135 -5.80 -6.93 7.05
CA GLY A 135 -5.68 -5.49 6.90
C GLY A 135 -5.37 -4.75 8.21
N ALA A 136 -5.25 -5.44 9.36
CA ALA A 136 -4.83 -4.78 10.60
C ALA A 136 -3.42 -4.20 10.46
N GLY A 137 -2.49 -4.95 9.85
CA GLY A 137 -1.14 -4.52 9.53
C GLY A 137 -1.08 -3.73 8.22
N ASP A 138 -1.79 -4.17 7.17
CA ASP A 138 -1.70 -3.62 5.83
C ASP A 138 -3.07 -3.15 5.33
N MET A 139 -3.40 -1.83 5.44
CA MET A 139 -2.73 -0.87 6.32
C MET A 139 -3.75 -0.13 7.23
N LYS A 140 -4.92 -0.79 7.54
CA LYS A 140 -6.03 -0.16 8.29
C LYS A 140 -5.63 0.30 9.70
N GLY A 141 -4.63 -0.37 10.31
CA GLY A 141 -4.05 0.09 11.57
C GLY A 141 -3.39 1.47 11.42
N GLY A 142 -2.50 1.61 10.45
CA GLY A 142 -1.85 2.88 10.14
C GLY A 142 -2.85 3.98 9.75
N LEU A 143 -3.85 3.63 8.93
CA LEU A 143 -4.95 4.54 8.57
C LEU A 143 -5.74 5.00 9.82
N ALA A 144 -6.05 4.09 10.74
CA ALA A 144 -6.72 4.42 12.01
C ALA A 144 -5.88 5.37 12.88
N ALA A 145 -4.57 5.12 12.98
CA ALA A 145 -3.63 6.00 13.69
C ALA A 145 -3.62 7.41 13.08
N TYR A 146 -3.64 7.51 11.76
CA TYR A 146 -3.69 8.79 11.03
C TYR A 146 -5.01 9.53 11.24
N LEU A 147 -6.14 8.82 11.25
CA LEU A 147 -7.45 9.41 11.57
C LEU A 147 -7.50 9.96 13.00
N VAL A 148 -6.92 9.25 13.96
CA VAL A 148 -6.82 9.72 15.35
C VAL A 148 -5.88 10.92 15.45
N ALA A 149 -4.74 10.90 14.77
CA ALA A 149 -3.82 12.04 14.71
C ALA A 149 -4.50 13.28 14.12
N ALA A 150 -5.20 13.11 12.99
CA ALA A 150 -5.93 14.19 12.31
C ALA A 150 -7.01 14.80 13.22
N ALA A 151 -7.75 13.97 13.97
CA ALA A 151 -8.74 14.43 14.94
C ALA A 151 -8.12 15.17 16.13
N ALA A 152 -6.97 14.73 16.62
CA ALA A 152 -6.23 15.41 17.69
C ALA A 152 -5.72 16.79 17.23
N VAL A 153 -5.17 16.88 16.02
CA VAL A 153 -4.74 18.14 15.41
C VAL A 153 -5.92 19.10 15.21
N ALA A 154 -7.06 18.60 14.74
CA ALA A 154 -8.27 19.40 14.58
C ALA A 154 -8.79 19.99 15.92
N GLU A 155 -8.66 19.23 17.00
CA GLU A 155 -9.05 19.67 18.35
C GLU A 155 -8.10 20.72 18.92
N VAL A 156 -6.80 20.46 18.83
CA VAL A 156 -5.76 21.23 19.54
C VAL A 156 -5.23 22.39 18.70
N CYS A 157 -4.97 22.19 17.41
CA CYS A 157 -4.28 23.15 16.54
C CYS A 157 -5.26 23.99 15.71
N ARG A 158 -6.18 24.71 16.36
CA ARG A 158 -7.24 25.49 15.69
C ARG A 158 -6.72 26.70 14.91
N GLU A 159 -5.58 27.25 15.30
CA GLU A 159 -4.95 28.45 14.70
C GLU A 159 -3.84 28.10 13.72
N ARG A 160 -3.73 26.82 13.30
CA ARG A 160 -2.73 26.41 12.30
C ARG A 160 -2.88 27.21 11.01
N ARG A 161 -1.77 27.46 10.33
CA ARG A 161 -1.74 28.27 9.10
C ARG A 161 -1.94 27.43 7.85
N GLY A 162 -1.31 26.26 7.78
CA GLY A 162 -1.40 25.36 6.65
C GLY A 162 -2.62 24.44 6.71
N ASP A 163 -3.03 23.92 5.57
CA ASP A 163 -4.10 22.93 5.47
C ASP A 163 -3.63 21.55 5.92
N LEU A 164 -4.51 20.81 6.55
CA LEU A 164 -4.34 19.36 6.73
C LEU A 164 -5.25 18.64 5.73
N LEU A 165 -4.63 17.90 4.82
CA LEU A 165 -5.31 17.07 3.83
C LEU A 165 -5.32 15.63 4.31
N PHE A 166 -6.35 14.89 3.94
CA PHE A 166 -6.46 13.45 4.21
C PHE A 166 -6.99 12.73 2.98
N SER A 167 -6.43 11.55 2.67
CA SER A 167 -7.04 10.65 1.70
C SER A 167 -7.11 9.22 2.24
N SER A 168 -8.23 8.58 1.92
CA SER A 168 -8.43 7.14 2.09
C SER A 168 -8.66 6.58 0.70
N VAL A 169 -7.69 5.82 0.21
CA VAL A 169 -7.67 5.41 -1.19
C VAL A 169 -8.08 3.96 -1.36
N ILE A 170 -8.52 3.61 -2.56
CA ILE A 170 -8.85 2.26 -3.00
C ILE A 170 -7.76 1.71 -3.92
N GLU A 171 -7.73 0.41 -4.10
CA GLU A 171 -6.98 -0.28 -5.16
C GLU A 171 -5.44 -0.16 -5.03
N GLU A 172 -4.91 0.11 -3.82
CA GLU A 172 -3.46 0.09 -3.59
C GLU A 172 -2.89 -1.29 -3.90
N GLU A 173 -3.56 -2.35 -3.45
CA GLU A 173 -3.14 -3.75 -3.49
C GLU A 173 -3.10 -4.37 -4.90
N CYS A 174 -3.59 -3.67 -5.91
CA CYS A 174 -3.59 -4.22 -7.27
C CYS A 174 -3.24 -3.22 -8.39
N GLY A 175 -3.22 -1.92 -8.14
CA GLY A 175 -2.94 -0.96 -9.21
C GLY A 175 -2.50 0.42 -8.74
N GLY A 176 -3.07 0.89 -7.62
CA GLY A 176 -2.82 2.20 -7.03
C GLY A 176 -3.53 3.36 -7.73
N ASN A 177 -4.50 3.08 -8.59
CA ASN A 177 -5.21 4.13 -9.31
C ASN A 177 -6.09 4.98 -8.39
N GLY A 178 -6.35 4.54 -7.15
CA GLY A 178 -6.96 5.36 -6.11
C GLY A 178 -6.11 6.59 -5.79
N MET A 179 -4.84 6.40 -5.41
CA MET A 179 -3.92 7.51 -5.11
C MET A 179 -3.59 8.34 -6.35
N TRP A 180 -3.35 7.69 -7.49
CA TRP A 180 -3.13 8.37 -8.76
C TRP A 180 -4.28 9.35 -9.08
N SER A 181 -5.54 8.95 -8.91
CA SER A 181 -6.70 9.80 -9.18
C SER A 181 -6.86 10.93 -8.16
N VAL A 182 -6.56 10.68 -6.89
CA VAL A 182 -6.57 11.70 -5.81
C VAL A 182 -5.60 12.83 -6.13
N LEU A 183 -4.36 12.51 -6.51
CA LEU A 183 -3.35 13.51 -6.86
C LEU A 183 -3.72 14.28 -8.13
N ARG A 184 -4.27 13.63 -9.15
CA ARG A 184 -4.78 14.30 -10.37
C ARG A 184 -5.97 15.22 -10.10
N ALA A 185 -6.77 14.94 -9.08
CA ALA A 185 -7.85 15.83 -8.61
C ALA A 185 -7.34 17.04 -7.83
N GLY A 186 -6.01 17.17 -7.64
CA GLY A 186 -5.37 18.31 -6.98
C GLY A 186 -5.27 18.18 -5.45
N PHE A 187 -5.45 16.98 -4.90
CA PHE A 187 -5.27 16.72 -3.47
C PHE A 187 -3.81 16.28 -3.18
N GLU A 188 -2.85 17.12 -3.50
CA GLU A 188 -1.46 16.96 -3.11
C GLU A 188 -1.06 18.07 -2.14
N GLY A 189 -0.47 17.71 -0.98
CA GLY A 189 0.07 18.67 -0.02
C GLY A 189 1.50 19.06 -0.36
N ASP A 190 2.05 20.08 0.35
CA ASP A 190 3.48 20.45 0.27
C ASP A 190 4.39 19.31 0.80
N ALA A 191 3.82 18.35 1.53
CA ALA A 191 4.41 17.06 1.89
C ALA A 191 3.32 16.01 2.09
N VAL A 192 3.71 14.73 1.99
CA VAL A 192 2.79 13.58 2.14
C VAL A 192 3.36 12.59 3.16
N LEU A 193 2.50 12.08 4.06
CA LEU A 193 2.78 10.92 4.89
C LEU A 193 1.78 9.82 4.56
N ILE A 194 2.29 8.60 4.36
CA ILE A 194 1.48 7.41 4.10
C ILE A 194 1.64 6.44 5.26
N GLY A 195 0.52 5.94 5.79
CA GLY A 195 0.46 5.17 7.03
C GLY A 195 0.81 3.69 6.89
N GLU A 196 1.64 3.31 5.91
CA GLU A 196 2.15 1.94 5.75
C GLU A 196 2.89 1.44 6.97
N SER A 197 2.78 0.15 7.25
CA SER A 197 3.48 -0.47 8.38
C SER A 197 4.99 -0.54 8.12
N THR A 198 5.73 0.32 8.81
CA THR A 198 7.18 0.47 8.63
C THR A 198 7.97 0.15 9.90
N SER A 199 7.32 -0.35 10.95
CA SER A 199 7.94 -0.55 12.28
C SER A 199 8.60 0.74 12.80
N LEU A 200 7.89 1.89 12.67
CA LEU A 200 8.33 3.23 13.05
C LEU A 200 9.59 3.73 12.30
N ARG A 201 9.99 3.10 11.20
CA ARG A 201 11.08 3.56 10.34
C ARG A 201 10.58 4.54 9.30
N LEU A 202 11.46 5.41 8.82
CA LEU A 202 11.18 6.34 7.73
C LEU A 202 11.40 5.62 6.38
N ALA A 203 10.36 5.02 5.83
CA ALA A 203 10.46 4.38 4.53
C ALA A 203 10.33 5.44 3.43
N HIS A 204 11.41 5.59 2.65
CA HIS A 204 11.55 6.63 1.63
C HIS A 204 11.65 6.09 0.21
N ALA A 205 11.72 4.78 0.03
CA ALA A 205 11.86 4.13 -1.27
C ALA A 205 11.11 2.81 -1.31
N ALA A 206 10.63 2.43 -2.50
CA ALA A 206 10.01 1.14 -2.72
C ALA A 206 10.30 0.60 -4.12
N THR A 207 10.30 -0.75 -4.26
CA THR A 207 10.53 -1.42 -5.55
C THR A 207 9.37 -1.17 -6.51
N GLY A 208 9.69 -1.17 -7.81
CA GLY A 208 8.68 -1.26 -8.85
C GLY A 208 8.09 -2.67 -8.94
N VAL A 209 6.87 -2.75 -9.44
CA VAL A 209 6.15 -4.01 -9.61
C VAL A 209 5.37 -4.01 -10.91
N VAL A 210 5.44 -5.12 -11.64
CA VAL A 210 4.50 -5.42 -12.74
C VAL A 210 3.80 -6.73 -12.46
N TRP A 211 2.53 -6.82 -12.87
CA TRP A 211 1.80 -8.07 -12.87
C TRP A 211 1.57 -8.55 -14.29
N ALA A 212 1.65 -9.88 -14.46
CA ALA A 212 1.39 -10.54 -15.72
C ALA A 212 0.56 -11.80 -15.53
N ARG A 213 -0.37 -12.03 -16.44
CA ARG A 213 -1.06 -13.31 -16.61
C ARG A 213 -0.41 -14.06 -17.77
N LEU A 214 0.13 -15.23 -17.50
CA LEU A 214 0.60 -16.20 -18.50
C LEU A 214 -0.52 -17.18 -18.81
N SER A 215 -0.83 -17.41 -20.07
CA SER A 215 -1.87 -18.37 -20.49
C SER A 215 -1.29 -19.37 -21.48
N ALA A 216 -1.32 -20.63 -21.11
CA ALA A 216 -0.95 -21.75 -21.99
C ALA A 216 -2.20 -22.51 -22.41
N ARG A 217 -2.38 -22.72 -23.73
CA ARG A 217 -3.53 -23.45 -24.29
C ARG A 217 -3.09 -24.73 -24.95
N GLY A 218 -3.95 -25.75 -24.90
CA GLY A 218 -3.73 -27.05 -25.52
C GLY A 218 -5.00 -27.74 -25.96
N ALA A 219 -4.85 -28.82 -26.69
CA ALA A 219 -5.99 -29.66 -27.04
C ALA A 219 -6.45 -30.44 -25.79
N ALA A 220 -7.67 -30.16 -25.32
CA ALA A 220 -8.28 -30.98 -24.30
C ALA A 220 -8.51 -32.40 -24.81
N GLY A 221 -8.19 -33.40 -24.02
CA GLY A 221 -8.34 -34.78 -24.43
C GLY A 221 -8.10 -35.78 -23.31
N HIS A 222 -8.37 -37.05 -23.62
CA HIS A 222 -8.12 -38.14 -22.70
C HIS A 222 -6.60 -38.32 -22.49
N ALA A 223 -6.15 -38.44 -21.26
CA ALA A 223 -4.73 -38.53 -20.90
C ALA A 223 -3.96 -39.64 -21.67
N MET A 224 -4.60 -40.76 -22.01
CA MET A 224 -3.98 -41.82 -22.81
C MET A 224 -3.72 -41.45 -24.26
N LEU A 225 -4.37 -40.39 -24.79
CA LEU A 225 -4.22 -39.93 -26.17
C LEU A 225 -3.38 -38.64 -26.23
N ALA A 226 -3.03 -38.09 -25.09
CA ALA A 226 -2.16 -36.94 -24.98
C ALA A 226 -0.72 -37.34 -25.38
N GLY A 227 -0.20 -36.75 -26.45
CA GLY A 227 1.20 -36.92 -26.89
C GLY A 227 1.91 -35.59 -26.83
N GLY A 228 3.09 -35.58 -26.24
CA GLY A 228 3.93 -34.38 -26.15
C GLY A 228 3.60 -33.46 -25.00
N ASP A 229 4.14 -32.24 -25.06
CA ASP A 229 4.01 -31.21 -24.03
C ASP A 229 2.58 -30.65 -23.94
N GLY A 230 2.06 -30.58 -22.72
CA GLY A 230 0.76 -29.97 -22.43
C GLY A 230 0.88 -28.53 -21.93
N PRO A 231 -0.26 -27.86 -21.67
CA PRO A 231 -0.26 -26.48 -21.14
C PRO A 231 0.55 -26.31 -19.87
N PHE A 232 0.62 -27.33 -19.01
CA PHE A 232 1.40 -27.30 -17.78
C PHE A 232 2.91 -27.23 -18.07
N ASP A 233 3.39 -27.98 -19.04
CA ASP A 233 4.80 -28.03 -19.42
C ASP A 233 5.24 -26.69 -20.04
N SER A 234 4.41 -26.13 -20.94
CA SER A 234 4.63 -24.81 -21.54
C SER A 234 4.66 -23.71 -20.47
N LEU A 235 3.70 -23.72 -19.54
CA LEU A 235 3.64 -22.75 -18.45
C LEU A 235 4.87 -22.88 -17.54
N GLY A 236 5.31 -24.10 -17.22
CA GLY A 236 6.51 -24.36 -16.45
C GLY A 236 7.78 -23.79 -17.09
N ARG A 237 7.93 -23.95 -18.44
CA ARG A 237 9.05 -23.35 -19.19
C ARG A 237 8.98 -21.82 -19.18
N ALA A 238 7.79 -21.24 -19.36
CA ALA A 238 7.60 -19.80 -19.31
C ALA A 238 8.01 -19.21 -17.93
N VAL A 239 7.56 -19.84 -16.84
CA VAL A 239 7.95 -19.45 -15.47
C VAL A 239 9.46 -19.58 -15.26
N ALA A 240 10.09 -20.65 -15.76
CA ALA A 240 11.55 -20.81 -15.69
C ALA A 240 12.29 -19.72 -16.48
N GLY A 241 11.72 -19.27 -17.62
CA GLY A 241 12.21 -18.11 -18.38
C GLY A 241 12.19 -16.83 -17.54
N LEU A 242 11.09 -16.56 -16.88
CA LEU A 242 10.96 -15.38 -16.00
C LEU A 242 11.89 -15.43 -14.79
N ARG A 243 12.17 -16.62 -14.23
CA ARG A 243 13.16 -16.78 -13.16
C ARG A 243 14.58 -16.40 -13.60
N ARG A 244 14.93 -16.57 -14.88
CA ARG A 244 16.21 -16.07 -15.43
C ARG A 244 16.25 -14.54 -15.44
N VAL A 245 15.17 -13.89 -15.87
CA VAL A 245 15.06 -12.41 -15.82
C VAL A 245 15.18 -11.90 -14.36
N GLU A 246 14.53 -12.57 -13.41
CA GLU A 246 14.66 -12.24 -11.98
C GLU A 246 16.12 -12.34 -11.51
N ALA A 247 16.84 -13.40 -11.90
CA ALA A 247 18.23 -13.57 -11.57
C ALA A 247 19.12 -12.47 -12.17
N GLU A 248 18.92 -12.11 -13.43
CA GLU A 248 19.66 -11.06 -14.13
C GLU A 248 19.50 -9.67 -13.48
N LEU A 249 18.31 -9.36 -12.94
CA LEU A 249 18.08 -8.10 -12.22
C LEU A 249 18.72 -8.07 -10.83
N ASN A 250 18.93 -9.23 -10.22
CA ASN A 250 19.54 -9.36 -8.91
C ASN A 250 21.07 -9.64 -8.92
N GLU A 251 21.69 -9.81 -10.09
CA GLU A 251 23.10 -10.19 -10.19
C GLU A 251 23.86 -9.35 -11.23
N PRO A 252 24.48 -8.21 -10.87
CA PRO A 252 24.41 -7.54 -9.55
C PRO A 252 23.19 -6.64 -9.40
N VAL A 253 22.74 -6.44 -8.15
CA VAL A 253 21.78 -5.38 -7.84
C VAL A 253 22.47 -4.03 -8.05
N ARG A 254 21.98 -3.25 -9.01
CA ARG A 254 22.62 -1.98 -9.42
C ARG A 254 22.15 -0.80 -8.59
N ASP A 255 20.93 -0.84 -8.08
CA ASP A 255 20.39 0.20 -7.24
C ASP A 255 20.96 0.12 -5.81
N PRO A 256 21.76 1.12 -5.35
CA PRO A 256 22.41 1.05 -4.05
C PRO A 256 21.43 1.06 -2.87
N ILE A 257 20.22 1.65 -3.03
CA ILE A 257 19.21 1.65 -1.98
C ILE A 257 18.75 0.21 -1.72
N PHE A 258 18.36 -0.51 -2.75
CA PHE A 258 17.84 -1.88 -2.60
C PHE A 258 18.94 -2.91 -2.34
N ALA A 259 20.16 -2.68 -2.85
CA ALA A 259 21.33 -3.51 -2.51
C ALA A 259 21.65 -3.48 -1.00
N ALA A 260 21.34 -2.38 -0.31
CA ALA A 260 21.52 -2.24 1.14
C ALA A 260 20.43 -2.99 1.95
N VAL A 261 19.27 -3.30 1.36
CA VAL A 261 18.17 -3.98 2.07
C VAL A 261 18.44 -5.48 2.20
N ARG A 262 18.80 -6.13 1.11
CA ARG A 262 19.13 -7.57 1.05
C ARG A 262 19.83 -7.93 -0.26
N GLU A 263 20.46 -9.08 -0.30
CA GLU A 263 21.22 -9.59 -1.45
C GLU A 263 20.37 -9.70 -2.73
N ARG A 264 19.11 -10.13 -2.63
CA ARG A 264 18.17 -10.29 -3.76
C ARG A 264 16.85 -9.56 -3.46
N PRO A 265 16.78 -8.23 -3.66
CA PRO A 265 15.61 -7.44 -3.30
C PRO A 265 14.43 -7.61 -4.27
N TYR A 266 14.67 -8.05 -5.51
CA TYR A 266 13.66 -8.12 -6.55
C TYR A 266 13.11 -9.54 -6.64
N GLY A 267 11.90 -9.74 -6.12
CA GLY A 267 11.26 -11.06 -6.09
C GLY A 267 10.22 -11.25 -7.18
N MET A 268 10.20 -12.46 -7.75
CA MET A 268 9.12 -12.95 -8.58
C MET A 268 8.27 -13.97 -7.80
N THR A 269 6.95 -13.83 -7.86
CA THR A 269 6.01 -14.78 -7.24
C THR A 269 5.00 -15.24 -8.28
N VAL A 270 4.71 -16.54 -8.29
CA VAL A 270 3.51 -17.09 -8.91
C VAL A 270 2.43 -17.10 -7.82
N GLY A 271 1.58 -16.08 -7.81
CA GLY A 271 0.60 -15.86 -6.73
C GLY A 271 -0.70 -16.65 -6.93
N LYS A 272 -1.04 -16.99 -8.19
CA LYS A 272 -2.26 -17.71 -8.50
C LYS A 272 -2.07 -18.62 -9.72
N ILE A 273 -2.69 -19.80 -9.68
CA ILE A 273 -2.75 -20.75 -10.81
C ILE A 273 -4.21 -21.12 -11.03
N GLU A 274 -4.64 -21.10 -12.29
CA GLU A 274 -6.02 -21.40 -12.67
C GLU A 274 -6.05 -22.44 -13.80
N GLY A 275 -7.04 -23.34 -13.77
CA GLY A 275 -7.35 -24.28 -14.83
C GLY A 275 -7.38 -25.74 -14.41
N GLY A 276 -7.71 -26.59 -15.38
CA GLY A 276 -7.93 -28.01 -15.14
C GLY A 276 -9.28 -28.31 -14.49
N VAL A 277 -9.90 -29.43 -14.92
CA VAL A 277 -11.22 -29.84 -14.39
C VAL A 277 -11.29 -31.32 -14.03
N TRP A 278 -10.38 -32.15 -14.55
CA TRP A 278 -10.42 -33.58 -14.35
C TRP A 278 -9.03 -34.22 -14.46
N THR A 279 -8.69 -35.09 -13.50
CA THR A 279 -7.35 -35.69 -13.36
C THR A 279 -6.89 -36.48 -14.60
N ALA A 280 -7.81 -37.14 -15.30
CA ALA A 280 -7.52 -37.96 -16.47
C ALA A 280 -7.70 -37.23 -17.81
N SER A 281 -7.69 -35.92 -17.81
CA SER A 281 -7.81 -35.09 -19.02
C SER A 281 -6.74 -34.01 -19.08
N THR A 282 -6.18 -33.79 -20.28
CA THR A 282 -5.32 -32.62 -20.56
C THR A 282 -6.17 -31.36 -20.44
N PRO A 283 -5.75 -30.34 -19.68
CA PRO A 283 -6.46 -29.06 -19.62
C PRO A 283 -6.52 -28.38 -20.98
N HIS A 284 -7.61 -27.67 -21.26
CA HIS A 284 -7.68 -26.81 -22.45
C HIS A 284 -6.86 -25.52 -22.26
N GLU A 285 -6.86 -24.97 -21.05
CA GLU A 285 -6.11 -23.79 -20.68
C GLU A 285 -5.63 -23.90 -19.24
N LEU A 286 -4.40 -23.42 -19.01
CA LEU A 286 -3.86 -23.12 -17.67
C LEU A 286 -3.35 -21.69 -17.68
N ALA A 287 -3.56 -20.97 -16.58
CA ALA A 287 -3.00 -19.65 -16.39
C ALA A 287 -2.21 -19.56 -15.08
N ALA A 288 -1.18 -18.73 -15.09
CA ALA A 288 -0.44 -18.33 -13.89
C ALA A 288 -0.39 -16.80 -13.80
N HIS A 289 -0.65 -16.26 -12.61
CA HIS A 289 -0.55 -14.84 -12.34
C HIS A 289 0.76 -14.57 -11.62
N ILE A 290 1.53 -13.68 -12.19
CA ILE A 290 2.92 -13.38 -11.80
C ILE A 290 2.98 -11.97 -11.23
N ARG A 291 3.53 -11.84 -10.03
CA ARG A 291 4.05 -10.57 -9.50
C ARG A 291 5.55 -10.56 -9.74
N PHE A 292 6.08 -9.45 -10.32
CA PHE A 292 7.49 -9.31 -10.65
C PHE A 292 8.02 -7.95 -10.15
N GLY A 293 9.01 -7.99 -9.23
CA GLY A 293 9.64 -6.81 -8.63
C GLY A 293 10.93 -6.39 -9.34
N PHE A 294 11.27 -5.08 -9.30
CA PHE A 294 12.47 -4.52 -9.93
C PHE A 294 12.90 -3.19 -9.28
N GLY A 295 14.13 -2.74 -9.58
CA GLY A 295 14.72 -1.52 -9.06
C GLY A 295 14.47 -0.30 -9.94
N ARG A 296 15.01 0.88 -9.50
CA ARG A 296 14.86 2.18 -10.18
C ARG A 296 15.71 2.31 -11.45
N ASP A 297 16.61 1.38 -11.69
CA ASP A 297 17.49 1.35 -12.87
C ASP A 297 16.83 0.78 -14.13
N VAL A 298 15.57 0.33 -14.01
CA VAL A 298 14.74 -0.14 -15.11
C VAL A 298 13.31 0.39 -14.98
N THR A 299 12.64 0.57 -16.12
CA THR A 299 11.24 0.99 -16.18
C THR A 299 10.29 -0.22 -16.21
N PRO A 300 8.99 -0.05 -15.86
CA PRO A 300 7.99 -1.09 -16.05
C PRO A 300 7.93 -1.61 -17.49
N ALA A 301 8.03 -0.73 -18.48
CA ALA A 301 8.00 -1.09 -19.89
C ALA A 301 9.20 -1.98 -20.30
N GLU A 302 10.40 -1.64 -19.83
CA GLU A 302 11.60 -2.46 -20.07
C GLU A 302 11.50 -3.85 -19.44
N VAL A 303 10.96 -3.91 -18.19
CA VAL A 303 10.74 -5.20 -17.51
C VAL A 303 9.69 -6.02 -18.26
N GLN A 304 8.59 -5.40 -18.68
CA GLN A 304 7.55 -6.08 -19.49
C GLN A 304 8.13 -6.64 -20.80
N GLU A 305 9.01 -5.90 -21.47
CA GLU A 305 9.66 -6.37 -22.69
C GLU A 305 10.60 -7.55 -22.44
N ARG A 306 11.43 -7.49 -21.39
CA ARG A 306 12.28 -8.63 -20.97
C ARG A 306 11.46 -9.86 -20.63
N MET A 307 10.32 -9.68 -19.93
CA MET A 307 9.39 -10.78 -19.62
C MET A 307 8.80 -11.39 -20.89
N ARG A 308 8.32 -10.57 -21.85
CA ARG A 308 7.81 -11.07 -23.14
C ARG A 308 8.88 -11.86 -23.91
N ALA A 309 10.08 -11.31 -24.01
CA ALA A 309 11.19 -11.96 -24.72
C ALA A 309 11.57 -13.30 -24.07
N ALA A 310 11.67 -13.35 -22.73
CA ALA A 310 12.01 -14.56 -22.03
C ALA A 310 10.94 -15.66 -22.15
N VAL A 311 9.66 -15.29 -22.17
CA VAL A 311 8.57 -16.24 -22.40
C VAL A 311 8.55 -16.70 -23.83
N ALA A 312 8.71 -15.80 -24.81
CA ALA A 312 8.73 -16.16 -26.24
C ALA A 312 9.88 -17.12 -26.57
N ASP A 313 11.05 -16.96 -25.94
CA ASP A 313 12.20 -17.87 -26.08
C ASP A 313 11.93 -19.23 -25.45
N ALA A 314 11.38 -19.27 -24.23
CA ALA A 314 11.22 -20.49 -23.45
C ALA A 314 9.95 -21.30 -23.81
N ALA A 315 8.89 -20.62 -24.19
CA ALA A 315 7.55 -21.18 -24.44
C ALA A 315 6.76 -20.27 -25.39
N PRO A 316 7.03 -20.30 -26.71
CA PRO A 316 6.44 -19.39 -27.70
C PRO A 316 4.92 -19.54 -27.86
N ASP A 317 4.33 -20.61 -27.34
CA ASP A 317 2.90 -20.89 -27.31
C ASP A 317 2.18 -20.29 -26.08
N VAL A 318 2.91 -19.65 -25.16
CA VAL A 318 2.35 -19.01 -23.97
C VAL A 318 2.08 -17.53 -24.25
N GLU A 319 0.82 -17.12 -24.06
CA GLU A 319 0.40 -15.72 -24.13
C GLU A 319 0.78 -14.99 -22.84
N VAL A 320 1.33 -13.77 -22.97
CA VAL A 320 1.66 -12.87 -21.86
C VAL A 320 0.77 -11.63 -21.93
N ARG A 321 -0.07 -11.42 -20.93
CA ARG A 321 -0.87 -10.21 -20.75
C ARG A 321 -0.46 -9.52 -19.45
N PHE A 322 -0.20 -8.20 -19.49
CA PHE A 322 0.03 -7.40 -18.30
C PHE A 322 -1.29 -6.85 -17.78
N GLU A 323 -1.43 -6.80 -16.46
CA GLU A 323 -2.65 -6.41 -15.77
C GLU A 323 -2.31 -5.74 -14.42
N ALA A 324 -3.25 -4.98 -13.87
CA ALA A 324 -3.15 -4.34 -12.56
C ALA A 324 -1.86 -3.50 -12.41
N PHE A 325 -0.85 -3.97 -11.70
CA PHE A 325 0.36 -3.19 -11.45
C PHE A 325 1.23 -2.93 -12.68
N ARG A 326 1.52 -1.64 -12.87
CA ARG A 326 2.55 -1.07 -13.75
C ARG A 326 3.29 0.00 -12.95
N ALA A 327 3.81 -0.41 -11.79
CA ALA A 327 4.33 0.50 -10.77
C ALA A 327 5.83 0.75 -10.94
N TYR A 328 6.23 2.01 -11.03
CA TYR A 328 7.64 2.41 -11.00
C TYR A 328 8.25 2.21 -9.62
N ALA A 329 9.51 1.78 -9.56
CA ALA A 329 10.30 1.91 -8.35
C ALA A 329 10.61 3.39 -8.12
N HIS A 330 10.63 3.81 -6.86
CA HIS A 330 10.81 5.22 -6.51
C HIS A 330 11.68 5.42 -5.28
N SER A 331 12.11 6.66 -5.06
CA SER A 331 12.69 7.12 -3.81
C SER A 331 12.42 8.61 -3.62
N HIS A 332 12.16 8.99 -2.38
CA HIS A 332 12.02 10.36 -1.93
C HIS A 332 13.28 10.83 -1.19
N PRO A 333 13.48 12.17 -0.99
CA PRO A 333 14.58 12.70 -0.21
C PRO A 333 14.67 12.10 1.19
N THR A 334 15.89 11.84 1.65
CA THR A 334 16.19 11.31 3.00
C THR A 334 16.63 12.40 3.96
N ASP A 335 16.56 13.66 3.54
CA ASP A 335 16.86 14.88 4.29
C ASP A 335 15.83 15.96 4.01
N GLY A 336 15.91 17.05 4.73
CA GLY A 336 15.05 18.21 4.54
C GLY A 336 13.87 18.30 5.53
N PRO A 337 13.03 19.33 5.38
CA PRO A 337 12.08 19.74 6.41
C PRO A 337 11.07 18.66 6.85
N LEU A 338 10.63 17.77 5.94
CA LEU A 338 9.72 16.69 6.30
C LEU A 338 10.42 15.64 7.17
N VAL A 339 11.61 15.21 6.74
CA VAL A 339 12.43 14.23 7.48
C VAL A 339 12.75 14.76 8.86
N ASP A 340 13.17 16.05 8.96
CA ASP A 340 13.47 16.72 10.23
C ASP A 340 12.25 16.76 11.16
N ALA A 341 11.07 17.11 10.63
CA ALA A 341 9.84 17.21 11.41
C ALA A 341 9.39 15.85 11.96
N VAL A 342 9.42 14.78 11.12
CA VAL A 342 9.07 13.42 11.55
C VAL A 342 10.11 12.89 12.53
N SER A 343 11.42 13.09 12.27
CA SER A 343 12.50 12.60 13.14
C SER A 343 12.45 13.27 14.53
N GLU A 344 12.18 14.56 14.60
CA GLU A 344 12.03 15.26 15.87
C GLU A 344 10.82 14.75 16.67
N ALA A 345 9.68 14.56 16.01
CA ALA A 345 8.49 13.98 16.63
C ALA A 345 8.76 12.53 17.12
N HIS A 346 9.43 11.72 16.27
CA HIS A 346 9.81 10.35 16.60
C HIS A 346 10.71 10.31 17.84
N ARG A 347 11.80 11.09 17.88
CA ARG A 347 12.70 11.18 19.06
C ARG A 347 11.94 11.48 20.35
N GLN A 348 11.00 12.41 20.28
CA GLN A 348 10.20 12.81 21.44
C GLN A 348 9.23 11.73 21.93
N VAL A 349 8.76 10.84 21.04
CA VAL A 349 7.78 9.81 21.37
C VAL A 349 8.45 8.46 21.67
N VAL A 350 9.39 8.06 20.83
CA VAL A 350 10.05 6.75 20.89
C VAL A 350 11.33 6.79 21.72
N GLY A 351 11.96 7.95 21.82
CA GLY A 351 13.22 8.12 22.59
C GLY A 351 14.48 7.68 21.84
N ALA A 352 14.39 7.45 20.54
CA ALA A 352 15.50 7.03 19.67
C ALA A 352 15.47 7.79 18.34
N GLU A 353 16.56 7.76 17.57
CA GLU A 353 16.56 8.25 16.19
C GLU A 353 15.80 7.26 15.30
N PRO A 354 14.96 7.72 14.36
CA PRO A 354 14.34 6.83 13.40
C PRO A 354 15.35 6.32 12.38
N GLU A 355 15.20 5.06 11.97
CA GLU A 355 16.00 4.49 10.89
C GLU A 355 15.35 4.78 9.53
N LEU A 356 16.19 5.01 8.51
CA LEU A 356 15.74 5.01 7.13
C LEU A 356 15.45 3.59 6.65
N ALA A 357 14.42 3.43 5.82
CA ALA A 357 14.06 2.14 5.25
C ALA A 357 13.71 2.23 3.76
N ALA A 358 13.88 1.12 3.06
CA ALA A 358 13.34 0.92 1.73
C ALA A 358 12.51 -0.37 1.72
N LEU A 359 11.36 -0.33 1.05
CA LEU A 359 10.43 -1.43 0.97
C LEU A 359 10.70 -2.28 -0.28
N THR A 360 10.58 -3.60 -0.16
CA THR A 360 10.68 -4.53 -1.30
C THR A 360 9.32 -4.92 -1.88
N GLY A 361 8.27 -4.21 -1.45
CA GLY A 361 6.95 -4.10 -2.08
C GLY A 361 6.81 -2.76 -2.78
N THR A 362 5.72 -2.52 -3.51
CA THR A 362 5.36 -1.20 -4.01
C THR A 362 4.38 -0.54 -3.05
N VAL A 363 4.32 0.78 -3.05
CA VAL A 363 3.39 1.59 -2.23
C VAL A 363 2.96 2.84 -3.01
N ASP A 364 1.91 3.49 -2.60
CA ASP A 364 1.33 4.66 -3.27
C ASP A 364 2.24 5.90 -3.31
N ALA A 365 3.30 5.93 -2.50
CA ALA A 365 4.31 6.98 -2.54
C ALA A 365 4.94 7.19 -3.94
N ARG A 366 4.88 6.17 -4.83
CA ARG A 366 5.35 6.24 -6.22
C ARG A 366 4.68 7.32 -7.07
N TYR A 367 3.49 7.76 -6.71
CA TYR A 367 2.73 8.79 -7.44
C TYR A 367 3.00 10.20 -6.95
N VAL A 368 3.53 10.34 -5.73
CA VAL A 368 3.73 11.63 -5.05
C VAL A 368 4.94 12.36 -5.62
N GLN A 369 4.77 13.64 -5.98
CA GLN A 369 5.87 14.51 -6.43
C GLN A 369 6.48 15.33 -5.30
N ALA A 370 5.68 15.67 -4.29
CA ALA A 370 6.13 16.34 -3.07
C ALA A 370 7.03 15.44 -2.22
N PRO A 371 7.80 15.97 -1.26
CA PRO A 371 8.46 15.14 -0.25
C PRO A 371 7.47 14.17 0.41
N CYS A 372 7.81 12.87 0.41
CA CYS A 372 6.94 11.82 0.91
C CYS A 372 7.70 10.81 1.75
N LEU A 373 7.08 10.34 2.83
CA LEU A 373 7.55 9.24 3.65
C LEU A 373 6.40 8.29 3.96
N CYS A 374 6.67 6.98 3.96
CA CYS A 374 5.80 6.04 4.65
C CYS A 374 6.28 5.92 6.10
N TYR A 375 5.35 6.07 7.06
CA TYR A 375 5.62 5.97 8.47
C TYR A 375 4.43 5.35 9.22
N GLY A 376 4.62 4.22 9.84
CA GLY A 376 3.54 3.52 10.53
C GLY A 376 4.01 2.48 11.53
N PRO A 377 3.04 1.75 12.13
CA PRO A 377 3.26 0.86 13.25
C PRO A 377 4.09 -0.37 12.88
N ASP A 378 4.47 -1.12 13.91
CA ASP A 378 4.97 -2.48 13.74
C ASP A 378 3.81 -3.43 13.46
N ALA A 379 4.01 -4.31 12.49
CA ALA A 379 3.02 -5.27 12.05
C ALA A 379 3.70 -6.54 11.51
N GLY A 380 2.96 -7.60 11.38
CA GLY A 380 3.51 -8.83 10.85
C GLY A 380 2.49 -9.69 10.13
N ASN A 381 3.01 -10.70 9.45
CA ASN A 381 2.27 -11.64 8.62
C ASN A 381 1.41 -10.94 7.54
N LEU A 382 1.88 -9.81 7.00
CA LEU A 382 1.19 -9.08 5.95
C LEU A 382 0.89 -10.02 4.78
N HIS A 383 -0.34 -9.97 4.24
CA HIS A 383 -0.90 -10.88 3.22
C HIS A 383 -0.98 -12.37 3.67
N GLY A 384 -0.48 -12.70 4.86
CA GLY A 384 -0.47 -14.07 5.41
C GLY A 384 -1.65 -14.36 6.35
N THR A 385 -1.59 -15.55 6.94
CA THR A 385 -2.46 -15.98 8.04
C THR A 385 -2.01 -15.31 9.34
N ASP A 386 -2.96 -14.99 10.23
CA ASP A 386 -2.68 -14.32 11.51
C ASP A 386 -1.91 -13.01 11.33
N GLU A 387 -2.39 -12.17 10.43
CA GLU A 387 -1.91 -10.79 10.28
C GLU A 387 -2.25 -9.98 11.53
N TRP A 388 -1.33 -9.11 11.95
CA TRP A 388 -1.46 -8.32 13.17
C TRP A 388 -0.81 -6.94 13.07
N VAL A 389 -1.25 -6.01 13.94
CA VAL A 389 -0.60 -4.74 14.23
C VAL A 389 -0.35 -4.61 15.73
N ASP A 390 0.80 -4.06 16.11
CA ASP A 390 1.19 -3.84 17.50
C ASP A 390 0.54 -2.56 18.07
N MET A 391 -0.08 -2.68 19.24
CA MET A 391 -0.86 -1.59 19.86
C MET A 391 0.00 -0.43 20.36
N GLU A 392 1.20 -0.70 20.86
CA GLU A 392 2.05 0.37 21.39
C GLU A 392 2.60 1.22 20.27
N THR A 393 3.14 0.59 19.24
CA THR A 393 3.67 1.29 18.05
C THR A 393 2.54 1.98 17.26
N LEU A 394 1.32 1.46 17.30
CA LEU A 394 0.14 2.10 16.72
C LEU A 394 -0.16 3.44 17.42
N MET A 395 -0.14 3.48 18.75
CA MET A 395 -0.30 4.70 19.55
C MET A 395 0.86 5.67 19.34
N GLN A 396 2.10 5.16 19.25
CA GLN A 396 3.28 5.95 18.95
C GLN A 396 3.16 6.58 17.56
N THR A 397 2.71 5.82 16.55
CA THR A 397 2.44 6.33 15.20
C THR A 397 1.45 7.49 15.23
N ALA A 398 0.30 7.34 15.88
CA ALA A 398 -0.69 8.40 15.98
C ALA A 398 -0.12 9.67 16.64
N THR A 399 0.71 9.50 17.66
CA THR A 399 1.34 10.63 18.40
C THR A 399 2.39 11.33 17.54
N VAL A 400 3.28 10.57 16.88
CA VAL A 400 4.32 11.13 15.99
C VAL A 400 3.68 11.90 14.83
N VAL A 401 2.66 11.33 14.21
CA VAL A 401 1.96 11.98 13.08
C VAL A 401 1.23 13.25 13.54
N ALA A 402 0.60 13.26 14.71
CA ALA A 402 -0.05 14.46 15.25
C ALA A 402 0.95 15.59 15.53
N LEU A 403 2.09 15.28 16.16
CA LEU A 403 3.16 16.25 16.41
C LEU A 403 3.77 16.76 15.12
N THR A 404 4.02 15.88 14.15
CA THR A 404 4.53 16.25 12.83
C THR A 404 3.57 17.19 12.11
N ALA A 405 2.28 16.84 12.06
CA ALA A 405 1.27 17.63 11.39
C ALA A 405 1.14 19.03 11.99
N ALA A 406 1.15 19.13 13.34
CA ALA A 406 1.09 20.42 14.02
C ALA A 406 2.29 21.33 13.71
N ARG A 407 3.50 20.78 13.65
CA ARG A 407 4.74 21.54 13.32
C ARG A 407 4.82 21.92 11.87
N TRP A 408 4.39 21.03 11.00
CA TRP A 408 4.46 21.24 9.55
C TRP A 408 3.49 22.33 9.07
N THR A 409 2.31 22.40 9.69
CA THR A 409 1.23 23.30 9.26
C THR A 409 1.23 24.66 9.98
N GLU A 410 2.24 24.97 10.77
CA GLU A 410 2.48 26.29 11.41
C GLU A 410 2.79 27.44 10.40
#